data_98779c952e833f2c78d3973f380de59a
#
_entry.id   98779c952e833f2c78d3973f380de59a
#
_cell.length_a   1.000
_cell.length_b   1.000
_cell.length_c   1.000
_cell.angle_alpha   90.00
_cell.angle_beta   90.00
_cell.angle_gamma   90.00
#
_symmetry.space_group_name_H-M   'P 1'
#
loop_
_entity.id
_entity.type
_entity.pdbx_description
1 polymer ?
#
loop_
_entity_poly.entity_id
_entity_poly.type
_entity_poly.pdbx_seq_one_letter_code
_entity_poly.pdbx_strand_id
1 'polypeptide(L)'
;MAIDEERPPGPRLALRGISKRFGAAQALAGVDLEVYPAEVVALVGDNGAGKSTLVKIIAGIFPPDIGEMRFAGEEIRLRGPKDASAFGIATVYQDLALCDNLDVVSNLFLGKEEVRFPRLMDEEAMERHALEVLATLNVSLPSVRVPIAALSGGQRQSVAVARAILGSAQLVLMDEPTAALGVAQTKQVLELIVRLREQGLSVVVISHNLADVFQVADRIVVLRLGQLAGNLWTRETTREEVVARITGADEGKVKAAE
;
A
#
# COMPACT_ATOMS: atom_id res chain seq x y z
N MET A 1 -13.16 -25.31 32.06
CA MET A 1 -12.99 -23.92 31.66
C MET A 1 -12.23 -23.99 30.34
N ALA A 2 -12.97 -23.99 29.21
CA ALA A 2 -12.39 -24.09 27.88
C ALA A 2 -11.65 -22.77 27.61
N ILE A 3 -10.37 -22.86 27.29
CA ILE A 3 -9.58 -21.78 26.73
C ILE A 3 -10.20 -21.52 25.36
N ASP A 4 -10.83 -20.34 25.21
CA ASP A 4 -11.21 -19.82 23.90
C ASP A 4 -9.91 -19.71 23.07
N GLU A 5 -9.69 -20.65 22.16
CA GLU A 5 -8.68 -20.51 21.13
C GLU A 5 -9.12 -19.28 20.32
N GLU A 6 -8.43 -18.14 20.53
CA GLU A 6 -8.62 -16.92 19.76
C GLU A 6 -8.52 -17.28 18.28
N ARG A 7 -9.67 -17.27 17.60
CA ARG A 7 -9.69 -17.37 16.14
C ARG A 7 -8.75 -16.30 15.61
N PRO A 8 -7.85 -16.63 14.66
CA PRO A 8 -7.01 -15.62 14.07
C PRO A 8 -7.87 -14.46 13.59
N PRO A 9 -7.45 -13.21 13.80
CA PRO A 9 -8.23 -12.05 13.40
C PRO A 9 -8.60 -12.17 11.92
N GLY A 10 -9.84 -11.85 11.57
CA GLY A 10 -10.32 -11.86 10.19
C GLY A 10 -9.49 -10.88 9.32
N PRO A 11 -9.57 -11.00 7.99
CA PRO A 11 -8.83 -10.12 7.11
C PRO A 11 -9.20 -8.65 7.34
N ARG A 12 -8.19 -7.78 7.33
CA ARG A 12 -8.37 -6.33 7.35
C ARG A 12 -9.09 -5.85 6.09
N LEU A 13 -8.67 -6.36 4.93
CA LEU A 13 -9.30 -6.14 3.63
C LEU A 13 -9.61 -7.49 3.00
N ALA A 14 -10.83 -7.67 2.50
CA ALA A 14 -11.21 -8.81 1.68
C ALA A 14 -11.90 -8.32 0.40
N LEU A 15 -11.37 -8.75 -0.72
CA LEU A 15 -11.95 -8.59 -2.05
C LEU A 15 -12.45 -9.93 -2.53
N ARG A 16 -13.68 -9.98 -3.08
CA ARG A 16 -14.29 -11.20 -3.59
C ARG A 16 -14.84 -10.96 -5.00
N GLY A 17 -14.35 -11.72 -5.96
CA GLY A 17 -14.83 -11.73 -7.34
C GLY A 17 -14.68 -10.40 -8.06
N ILE A 18 -13.66 -9.58 -7.72
CA ILE A 18 -13.49 -8.23 -8.28
C ILE A 18 -13.24 -8.29 -9.77
N SER A 19 -14.15 -7.67 -10.53
CA SER A 19 -14.04 -7.53 -11.98
C SER A 19 -14.15 -6.07 -12.39
N LYS A 20 -13.40 -5.69 -13.43
CA LYS A 20 -13.39 -4.33 -13.98
C LYS A 20 -13.13 -4.32 -15.47
N ARG A 21 -13.93 -3.57 -16.23
CA ARG A 21 -13.75 -3.35 -17.67
C ARG A 21 -13.61 -1.87 -17.99
N PHE A 22 -12.83 -1.56 -18.98
CA PHE A 22 -12.73 -0.23 -19.59
C PHE A 22 -13.03 -0.37 -21.08
N GLY A 23 -14.26 -0.04 -21.46
CA GLY A 23 -14.75 -0.30 -22.83
C GLY A 23 -14.69 -1.81 -23.15
N ALA A 24 -13.96 -2.18 -24.19
CA ALA A 24 -13.78 -3.58 -24.59
C ALA A 24 -12.69 -4.33 -23.77
N ALA A 25 -11.83 -3.61 -23.06
CA ALA A 25 -10.71 -4.20 -22.32
C ALA A 25 -11.14 -4.70 -20.94
N GLN A 26 -10.93 -5.98 -20.65
CA GLN A 26 -11.09 -6.57 -19.32
C GLN A 26 -9.79 -6.33 -18.53
N ALA A 27 -9.85 -5.46 -17.51
CA ALA A 27 -8.69 -5.16 -16.67
C ALA A 27 -8.56 -6.09 -15.48
N LEU A 28 -9.69 -6.54 -14.91
CA LEU A 28 -9.74 -7.53 -13.83
C LEU A 28 -10.92 -8.49 -14.06
N ALA A 29 -10.72 -9.76 -13.79
CA ALA A 29 -11.70 -10.83 -14.00
C ALA A 29 -11.75 -11.77 -12.79
N GLY A 30 -12.67 -11.51 -11.85
CA GLY A 30 -12.94 -12.37 -10.71
C GLY A 30 -11.78 -12.46 -9.70
N VAL A 31 -11.12 -11.33 -9.39
CA VAL A 31 -9.96 -11.32 -8.48
C VAL A 31 -10.42 -11.37 -7.03
N ASP A 32 -9.87 -12.34 -6.29
CA ASP A 32 -9.96 -12.44 -4.83
C ASP A 32 -8.64 -12.00 -4.21
N LEU A 33 -8.72 -11.23 -3.11
CA LEU A 33 -7.55 -10.81 -2.34
C LEU A 33 -7.96 -10.63 -0.87
N GLU A 34 -7.18 -11.19 0.02
CA GLU A 34 -7.26 -10.91 1.45
C GLU A 34 -5.95 -10.28 1.91
N VAL A 35 -6.05 -9.33 2.84
CA VAL A 35 -4.92 -8.74 3.54
C VAL A 35 -5.23 -8.76 5.03
N TYR A 36 -4.34 -9.34 5.82
CA TYR A 36 -4.53 -9.51 7.25
C TYR A 36 -3.90 -8.35 8.04
N PRO A 37 -4.31 -8.14 9.32
CA PRO A 37 -3.64 -7.19 10.21
C PRO A 37 -2.15 -7.48 10.33
N ALA A 38 -1.33 -6.43 10.33
CA ALA A 38 0.14 -6.53 10.42
C ALA A 38 0.77 -7.45 9.37
N GLU A 39 0.22 -7.48 8.16
CA GLU A 39 0.73 -8.24 7.01
C GLU A 39 1.24 -7.30 5.93
N VAL A 40 2.37 -7.65 5.31
CA VAL A 40 2.86 -7.04 4.07
C VAL A 40 2.55 -7.98 2.91
N VAL A 41 1.66 -7.57 2.03
CA VAL A 41 1.31 -8.28 0.79
C VAL A 41 1.96 -7.56 -0.39
N ALA A 42 2.82 -8.26 -1.13
CA ALA A 42 3.33 -7.75 -2.39
C ALA A 42 2.41 -8.14 -3.54
N LEU A 43 1.99 -7.17 -4.35
CA LEU A 43 1.22 -7.37 -5.56
C LEU A 43 2.15 -7.25 -6.77
N VAL A 44 2.43 -8.36 -7.42
CA VAL A 44 3.37 -8.47 -8.54
C VAL A 44 2.69 -8.93 -9.82
N GLY A 45 3.35 -8.78 -10.97
CA GLY A 45 2.85 -9.15 -12.28
C GLY A 45 3.37 -8.21 -13.37
N ASP A 46 3.21 -8.60 -14.63
CA ASP A 46 3.63 -7.79 -15.78
C ASP A 46 2.87 -6.45 -15.91
N ASN A 47 3.37 -5.59 -16.77
CA ASN A 47 2.65 -4.40 -17.18
C ASN A 47 1.32 -4.78 -17.83
N GLY A 48 0.24 -4.12 -17.42
CA GLY A 48 -1.11 -4.47 -17.88
C GLY A 48 -1.76 -5.66 -17.16
N ALA A 49 -1.10 -6.29 -16.18
CA ALA A 49 -1.66 -7.41 -15.41
C ALA A 49 -2.87 -7.04 -14.53
N GLY A 50 -3.19 -5.75 -14.36
CA GLY A 50 -4.33 -5.28 -13.57
C GLY A 50 -3.96 -4.71 -12.19
N LYS A 51 -2.69 -4.71 -11.78
CA LYS A 51 -2.22 -4.27 -10.45
C LYS A 51 -2.71 -2.87 -10.09
N SER A 52 -2.41 -1.87 -10.92
CA SER A 52 -2.82 -0.48 -10.67
C SER A 52 -4.34 -0.32 -10.72
N THR A 53 -5.08 -1.15 -11.48
CA THR A 53 -6.54 -1.15 -11.49
C THR A 53 -7.08 -1.64 -10.15
N LEU A 54 -6.53 -2.74 -9.62
CA LEU A 54 -6.93 -3.29 -8.33
C LEU A 54 -6.68 -2.29 -7.20
N VAL A 55 -5.49 -1.68 -7.16
CA VAL A 55 -5.15 -0.65 -6.15
C VAL A 55 -6.05 0.57 -6.26
N LYS A 56 -6.36 1.03 -7.47
CA LYS A 56 -7.30 2.16 -7.67
C LYS A 56 -8.72 1.85 -7.20
N ILE A 57 -9.16 0.59 -7.29
CA ILE A 57 -10.45 0.15 -6.71
C ILE A 57 -10.37 0.22 -5.18
N ILE A 58 -9.32 -0.33 -4.57
CA ILE A 58 -9.13 -0.30 -3.11
C ILE A 58 -8.99 1.14 -2.59
N ALA A 59 -8.33 2.01 -3.35
CA ALA A 59 -8.19 3.43 -3.04
C ALA A 59 -9.48 4.26 -3.29
N GLY A 60 -10.55 3.64 -3.80
CA GLY A 60 -11.82 4.31 -4.06
C GLY A 60 -11.81 5.26 -5.26
N ILE A 61 -10.84 5.17 -6.19
CA ILE A 61 -10.79 6.04 -7.38
C ILE A 61 -11.96 5.72 -8.32
N PHE A 62 -12.30 4.46 -8.46
CA PHE A 62 -13.49 3.99 -9.16
C PHE A 62 -13.98 2.66 -8.55
N PRO A 63 -15.29 2.38 -8.60
CA PRO A 63 -15.83 1.12 -8.10
C PRO A 63 -15.50 -0.05 -9.03
N PRO A 64 -15.49 -1.29 -8.52
CA PRO A 64 -15.54 -2.47 -9.36
C PRO A 64 -16.87 -2.54 -10.13
N ASP A 65 -16.90 -3.27 -11.24
CA ASP A 65 -18.16 -3.52 -11.98
C ASP A 65 -18.91 -4.73 -11.38
N ILE A 66 -18.15 -5.70 -10.86
CA ILE A 66 -18.67 -6.91 -10.17
C ILE A 66 -17.76 -7.20 -8.99
N GLY A 67 -18.32 -7.84 -7.97
CA GLY A 67 -17.61 -8.26 -6.76
C GLY A 67 -17.93 -7.38 -5.57
N GLU A 68 -17.41 -7.78 -4.42
CA GLU A 68 -17.61 -7.08 -3.15
C GLU A 68 -16.27 -6.79 -2.46
N MET A 69 -16.27 -5.73 -1.67
CA MET A 69 -15.13 -5.33 -0.85
C MET A 69 -15.58 -5.25 0.60
N ARG A 70 -14.81 -5.87 1.50
CA ARG A 70 -15.02 -5.79 2.94
C ARG A 70 -13.78 -5.22 3.61
N PHE A 71 -13.98 -4.38 4.60
CA PHE A 71 -12.93 -3.82 5.43
C PHE A 71 -13.25 -4.06 6.91
N ALA A 72 -12.33 -4.68 7.62
CA ALA A 72 -12.53 -5.11 9.02
C ALA A 72 -13.83 -5.92 9.23
N GLY A 73 -14.19 -6.76 8.24
CA GLY A 73 -15.38 -7.61 8.26
C GLY A 73 -16.67 -6.96 7.76
N GLU A 74 -16.72 -5.64 7.61
CA GLU A 74 -17.89 -4.90 7.11
C GLU A 74 -17.83 -4.70 5.58
N GLU A 75 -18.95 -4.90 4.89
CA GLU A 75 -19.04 -4.57 3.46
C GLU A 75 -18.94 -3.05 3.29
N ILE A 76 -18.04 -2.62 2.41
CA ILE A 76 -17.83 -1.20 2.12
C ILE A 76 -18.05 -0.90 0.64
N ARG A 77 -18.58 0.29 0.36
CA ARG A 77 -18.73 0.84 -0.98
C ARG A 77 -18.12 2.22 -1.02
N LEU A 78 -17.00 2.34 -1.70
CA LEU A 78 -16.27 3.60 -1.80
C LEU A 78 -16.81 4.43 -2.98
N ARG A 79 -17.18 5.67 -2.70
CA ARG A 79 -17.61 6.67 -3.70
C ARG A 79 -16.45 7.56 -4.15
N GLY A 80 -15.34 7.50 -3.41
CA GLY A 80 -14.16 8.30 -3.68
C GLY A 80 -13.02 8.05 -2.70
N PRO A 81 -11.83 8.62 -2.95
CA PRO A 81 -10.66 8.46 -2.07
C PRO A 81 -10.90 8.97 -0.63
N LYS A 82 -11.81 9.93 -0.44
CA LYS A 82 -12.19 10.41 0.91
C LYS A 82 -12.85 9.31 1.74
N ASP A 83 -13.69 8.49 1.11
CA ASP A 83 -14.33 7.36 1.80
C ASP A 83 -13.27 6.31 2.19
N ALA A 84 -12.35 5.98 1.27
CA ALA A 84 -11.24 5.08 1.55
C ALA A 84 -10.42 5.56 2.76
N SER A 85 -10.07 6.85 2.78
CA SER A 85 -9.37 7.45 3.91
C SER A 85 -10.16 7.39 5.22
N ALA A 86 -11.49 7.57 5.18
CA ALA A 86 -12.35 7.49 6.36
C ALA A 86 -12.42 6.06 6.94
N PHE A 87 -12.28 5.03 6.10
CA PHE A 87 -12.12 3.63 6.54
C PHE A 87 -10.70 3.30 7.00
N GLY A 88 -9.74 4.23 6.91
CA GLY A 88 -8.35 3.98 7.27
C GLY A 88 -7.52 3.34 6.15
N ILE A 89 -7.94 3.46 4.90
CA ILE A 89 -7.16 3.05 3.73
C ILE A 89 -6.38 4.26 3.22
N ALA A 90 -5.07 4.22 3.35
CA ALA A 90 -4.17 5.26 2.88
C ALA A 90 -3.41 4.81 1.62
N THR A 91 -3.11 5.75 0.73
CA THR A 91 -2.40 5.44 -0.52
C THR A 91 -1.20 6.35 -0.70
N VAL A 92 -0.05 5.75 -0.96
CA VAL A 92 1.18 6.42 -1.38
C VAL A 92 1.42 6.04 -2.83
N TYR A 93 1.22 7.00 -3.72
CA TYR A 93 1.42 6.81 -5.16
C TYR A 93 2.89 6.95 -5.54
N GLN A 94 3.26 6.46 -6.70
CA GLN A 94 4.60 6.61 -7.27
C GLN A 94 4.97 8.11 -7.42
N ASP A 95 4.05 8.95 -7.85
CA ASP A 95 4.16 10.39 -7.68
C ASP A 95 3.68 10.74 -6.28
N LEU A 96 4.62 11.13 -5.41
CA LEU A 96 4.37 11.35 -3.97
C LEU A 96 3.37 12.48 -3.70
N ALA A 97 3.05 13.28 -4.71
CA ALA A 97 2.15 14.43 -4.63
C ALA A 97 2.55 15.39 -3.47
N LEU A 98 3.86 15.59 -3.27
CA LEU A 98 4.42 16.55 -2.33
C LEU A 98 4.65 17.89 -3.02
N CYS A 99 4.41 18.98 -2.30
CA CYS A 99 4.69 20.33 -2.75
C CYS A 99 6.15 20.67 -2.44
N ASP A 100 7.01 20.72 -3.44
CA ASP A 100 8.45 20.91 -3.30
C ASP A 100 8.85 22.22 -2.59
N ASN A 101 8.05 23.26 -2.76
CA ASN A 101 8.25 24.61 -2.20
C ASN A 101 7.72 24.78 -0.77
N LEU A 102 6.99 23.80 -0.24
CA LEU A 102 6.49 23.81 1.13
C LEU A 102 7.41 22.99 2.04
N ASP A 103 7.42 23.31 3.33
CA ASP A 103 8.12 22.54 4.34
C ASP A 103 7.43 21.19 4.64
N VAL A 104 8.08 20.35 5.44
CA VAL A 104 7.56 19.03 5.80
C VAL A 104 6.24 19.14 6.54
N VAL A 105 6.12 20.04 7.53
CA VAL A 105 4.90 20.23 8.33
C VAL A 105 3.73 20.61 7.42
N SER A 106 3.92 21.60 6.57
CA SER A 106 2.89 22.04 5.62
C SER A 106 2.46 20.93 4.64
N ASN A 107 3.40 20.08 4.19
CA ASN A 107 3.07 18.93 3.35
C ASN A 107 2.29 17.84 4.09
N LEU A 108 2.62 17.55 5.35
CA LEU A 108 1.93 16.55 6.15
C LEU A 108 0.46 16.92 6.39
N PHE A 109 0.20 18.19 6.66
CA PHE A 109 -1.13 18.68 7.03
C PHE A 109 -1.91 19.34 5.87
N LEU A 110 -1.38 19.35 4.66
CA LEU A 110 -2.04 19.98 3.50
C LEU A 110 -3.46 19.47 3.30
N GLY A 111 -4.45 20.35 3.44
CA GLY A 111 -5.87 20.03 3.38
C GLY A 111 -6.45 19.34 4.63
N LYS A 112 -5.67 19.25 5.71
CA LYS A 112 -6.04 18.72 7.02
C LYS A 112 -5.43 19.58 8.14
N GLU A 113 -5.28 20.89 7.88
CA GLU A 113 -4.63 21.83 8.79
C GLU A 113 -5.35 21.85 10.15
N GLU A 114 -4.58 21.77 11.21
CA GLU A 114 -5.09 21.97 12.57
C GLU A 114 -5.35 23.45 12.80
N VAL A 115 -6.52 23.75 13.37
CA VAL A 115 -6.94 25.13 13.59
C VAL A 115 -7.15 25.41 15.06
N ARG A 116 -6.62 26.53 15.52
CA ARG A 116 -6.91 27.15 16.81
C ARG A 116 -8.09 28.13 16.62
N PHE A 117 -8.96 28.18 17.63
CA PHE A 117 -10.08 29.12 17.59
C PHE A 117 -9.59 30.59 17.33
N PRO A 118 -10.29 31.40 16.48
CA PRO A 118 -11.51 31.11 15.72
C PRO A 118 -11.27 30.61 14.26
N ARG A 119 -10.06 30.51 13.74
CA ARG A 119 -9.70 30.01 12.38
C ARG A 119 -8.21 30.21 12.05
N LEU A 120 -7.37 30.35 13.04
CA LEU A 120 -5.93 30.45 12.85
C LEU A 120 -5.34 29.04 12.83
N MET A 121 -4.41 28.77 11.91
CA MET A 121 -3.65 27.53 11.92
C MET A 121 -2.86 27.39 13.22
N ASP A 122 -2.90 26.19 13.81
CA ASP A 122 -2.08 25.86 14.98
C ASP A 122 -0.78 25.20 14.54
N GLU A 123 0.15 26.03 14.07
CA GLU A 123 1.44 25.55 13.55
C GLU A 123 2.25 24.81 14.60
N GLU A 124 2.14 25.16 15.88
CA GLU A 124 2.85 24.48 16.97
C GLU A 124 2.30 23.08 17.22
N ALA A 125 0.96 22.91 17.13
CA ALA A 125 0.34 21.59 17.23
C ALA A 125 0.71 20.72 16.03
N MET A 126 0.62 21.25 14.82
CA MET A 126 1.01 20.54 13.60
C MET A 126 2.48 20.12 13.64
N GLU A 127 3.39 20.97 14.11
CA GLU A 127 4.81 20.65 14.22
C GLU A 127 5.06 19.52 15.24
N ARG A 128 4.41 19.56 16.41
CA ARG A 128 4.51 18.47 17.39
C ARG A 128 4.03 17.15 16.81
N HIS A 129 2.85 17.09 16.20
CA HIS A 129 2.31 15.88 15.61
C HIS A 129 3.16 15.39 14.43
N ALA A 130 3.73 16.29 13.63
CA ALA A 130 4.69 15.93 12.58
C ALA A 130 5.90 15.20 13.17
N LEU A 131 6.49 15.74 14.24
CA LEU A 131 7.64 15.13 14.92
C LEU A 131 7.27 13.78 15.54
N GLU A 132 6.11 13.66 16.16
CA GLU A 132 5.62 12.39 16.72
C GLU A 132 5.48 11.31 15.66
N VAL A 133 4.79 11.60 14.54
CA VAL A 133 4.60 10.64 13.45
C VAL A 133 5.95 10.24 12.82
N LEU A 134 6.83 11.20 12.55
CA LEU A 134 8.15 10.91 12.00
C LEU A 134 9.00 10.08 12.98
N ALA A 135 8.90 10.33 14.28
CA ALA A 135 9.59 9.54 15.30
C ALA A 135 9.08 8.09 15.36
N THR A 136 7.76 7.86 15.28
CA THR A 136 7.19 6.49 15.25
C THR A 136 7.70 5.70 14.05
N LEU A 137 7.92 6.36 12.91
CA LEU A 137 8.50 5.78 11.70
C LEU A 137 10.02 5.70 11.73
N ASN A 138 10.67 6.22 12.79
CA ASN A 138 12.13 6.37 12.90
C ASN A 138 12.73 7.11 11.68
N VAL A 139 12.05 8.14 11.21
CA VAL A 139 12.48 8.98 10.10
C VAL A 139 13.33 10.13 10.62
N SER A 140 14.59 10.19 10.17
CA SER A 140 15.51 11.29 10.51
C SER A 140 15.50 12.32 9.38
N LEU A 141 15.15 13.55 9.73
CA LEU A 141 15.20 14.71 8.84
C LEU A 141 16.10 15.78 9.46
N PRO A 142 16.74 16.65 8.64
CA PRO A 142 17.51 17.77 9.16
C PRO A 142 16.66 18.73 10.01
N SER A 143 15.44 18.98 9.60
CA SER A 143 14.40 19.75 10.29
C SER A 143 13.06 19.49 9.61
N VAL A 144 11.96 19.62 10.34
CA VAL A 144 10.60 19.56 9.75
C VAL A 144 10.20 20.86 9.05
N ARG A 145 11.01 21.91 9.19
CA ARG A 145 10.83 23.22 8.53
C ARG A 145 11.65 23.40 7.27
N VAL A 146 12.35 22.35 6.80
CA VAL A 146 13.02 22.42 5.49
C VAL A 146 12.04 22.17 4.35
N PRO A 147 12.18 22.84 3.21
CA PRO A 147 11.39 22.56 2.01
C PRO A 147 11.62 21.11 1.54
N ILE A 148 10.57 20.49 1.01
CA ILE A 148 10.65 19.14 0.44
C ILE A 148 11.74 19.03 -0.63
N ALA A 149 11.95 20.09 -1.42
CA ALA A 149 13.00 20.14 -2.45
C ALA A 149 14.41 19.86 -1.89
N ALA A 150 14.68 20.15 -0.62
CA ALA A 150 15.98 19.92 0.02
C ALA A 150 16.18 18.48 0.53
N LEU A 151 15.14 17.64 0.49
CA LEU A 151 15.19 16.27 0.97
C LEU A 151 15.65 15.28 -0.10
N SER A 152 16.32 14.21 0.35
CA SER A 152 16.63 13.06 -0.52
C SER A 152 15.36 12.32 -0.95
N GLY A 153 15.43 11.51 -2.03
CA GLY A 153 14.28 10.71 -2.50
C GLY A 153 13.71 9.80 -1.40
N GLY A 154 14.54 9.12 -0.62
CA GLY A 154 14.08 8.28 0.49
C GLY A 154 13.42 9.09 1.61
N GLN A 155 13.94 10.28 1.92
CA GLN A 155 13.30 11.19 2.88
C GLN A 155 11.96 11.71 2.39
N ARG A 156 11.85 12.08 1.10
CA ARG A 156 10.58 12.46 0.47
C ARG A 156 9.56 11.31 0.54
N GLN A 157 10.00 10.08 0.25
CA GLN A 157 9.16 8.89 0.38
C GLN A 157 8.67 8.72 1.83
N SER A 158 9.55 8.88 2.81
CA SER A 158 9.19 8.80 4.23
C SER A 158 8.18 9.88 4.64
N VAL A 159 8.31 11.10 4.14
CA VAL A 159 7.33 12.17 4.38
C VAL A 159 5.97 11.84 3.74
N ALA A 160 5.96 11.28 2.52
CA ALA A 160 4.71 10.87 1.87
C ALA A 160 4.00 9.75 2.64
N VAL A 161 4.75 8.78 3.18
CA VAL A 161 4.21 7.73 4.05
C VAL A 161 3.70 8.32 5.37
N ALA A 162 4.48 9.20 6.02
CA ALA A 162 4.07 9.88 7.24
C ALA A 162 2.75 10.65 7.03
N ARG A 163 2.61 11.39 5.91
CA ARG A 163 1.35 12.06 5.52
C ARG A 163 0.18 11.08 5.36
N ALA A 164 0.44 9.92 4.78
CA ALA A 164 -0.58 8.90 4.56
C ALA A 164 -1.11 8.32 5.87
N ILE A 165 -0.24 8.13 6.88
CA ILE A 165 -0.60 7.55 8.18
C ILE A 165 -0.95 8.57 9.26
N LEU A 166 -0.83 9.87 9.00
CA LEU A 166 -1.12 10.95 9.95
C LEU A 166 -2.56 10.91 10.50
N GLY A 167 -3.44 10.15 9.88
CA GLY A 167 -4.78 9.84 10.38
C GLY A 167 -4.82 8.47 11.06
N SER A 168 -6.00 7.86 11.03
CA SER A 168 -6.26 6.51 11.57
C SER A 168 -6.02 5.42 10.52
N ALA A 169 -4.90 5.47 9.79
CA ALA A 169 -4.61 4.46 8.78
C ALA A 169 -4.48 3.07 9.40
N GLN A 170 -5.09 2.08 8.75
CA GLN A 170 -5.03 0.66 9.12
C GLN A 170 -4.46 -0.19 7.97
N LEU A 171 -4.58 0.32 6.74
CA LEU A 171 -4.05 -0.27 5.52
C LEU A 171 -3.34 0.81 4.71
N VAL A 172 -2.09 0.54 4.31
CA VAL A 172 -1.30 1.42 3.45
C VAL A 172 -1.06 0.74 2.11
N LEU A 173 -1.49 1.39 1.04
CA LEU A 173 -1.21 0.98 -0.34
C LEU A 173 0.01 1.75 -0.81
N MET A 174 1.03 1.08 -1.33
CA MET A 174 2.26 1.69 -1.83
C MET A 174 2.50 1.27 -3.27
N ASP A 175 2.44 2.22 -4.19
CA ASP A 175 2.64 1.97 -5.62
C ASP A 175 4.07 2.29 -6.02
N GLU A 176 4.87 1.25 -6.33
CA GLU A 176 6.28 1.31 -6.74
C GLU A 176 7.15 2.18 -5.78
N PRO A 177 7.15 1.91 -4.46
CA PRO A 177 7.74 2.83 -3.48
C PRO A 177 9.26 2.97 -3.58
N THR A 178 9.94 2.06 -4.25
CA THR A 178 11.41 2.07 -4.43
C THR A 178 11.84 2.46 -5.85
N ALA A 179 10.88 2.79 -6.73
CA ALA A 179 11.19 3.18 -8.10
C ALA A 179 12.08 4.43 -8.14
N ALA A 180 13.09 4.39 -9.00
CA ALA A 180 14.04 5.49 -9.22
C ALA A 180 14.85 5.94 -7.99
N LEU A 181 14.93 5.11 -6.94
CA LEU A 181 15.75 5.34 -5.76
C LEU A 181 17.12 4.66 -5.86
N GLY A 182 18.15 5.27 -5.29
CA GLY A 182 19.46 4.65 -5.10
C GLY A 182 19.43 3.59 -4.00
N VAL A 183 20.45 2.72 -3.94
CA VAL A 183 20.53 1.56 -3.05
C VAL A 183 20.28 1.93 -1.57
N ALA A 184 20.92 2.99 -1.06
CA ALA A 184 20.75 3.43 0.32
C ALA A 184 19.32 3.92 0.61
N GLN A 185 18.71 4.62 -0.34
CA GLN A 185 17.34 5.14 -0.23
C GLN A 185 16.31 4.00 -0.28
N THR A 186 16.52 3.04 -1.19
CA THR A 186 15.69 1.81 -1.26
C THR A 186 15.69 1.09 0.07
N LYS A 187 16.87 0.87 0.68
CA LYS A 187 16.96 0.24 1.99
C LYS A 187 16.14 0.98 3.05
N GLN A 188 16.21 2.31 3.10
CA GLN A 188 15.41 3.12 4.04
C GLN A 188 13.90 2.91 3.85
N VAL A 189 13.43 2.84 2.60
CA VAL A 189 12.01 2.62 2.28
C VAL A 189 11.58 1.20 2.67
N LEU A 190 12.40 0.18 2.41
CA LEU A 190 12.11 -1.20 2.82
C LEU A 190 12.03 -1.34 4.34
N GLU A 191 12.97 -0.72 5.08
CA GLU A 191 12.91 -0.67 6.54
C GLU A 191 11.64 0.05 7.04
N LEU A 192 11.19 1.10 6.35
CA LEU A 192 9.95 1.81 6.67
C LEU A 192 8.72 0.89 6.51
N ILE A 193 8.66 0.10 5.43
CA ILE A 193 7.57 -0.86 5.20
C ILE A 193 7.51 -1.88 6.35
N VAL A 194 8.66 -2.41 6.77
CA VAL A 194 8.73 -3.36 7.90
C VAL A 194 8.22 -2.71 9.19
N ARG A 195 8.59 -1.45 9.46
CA ARG A 195 8.11 -0.72 10.65
C ARG A 195 6.61 -0.49 10.65
N LEU A 196 6.02 -0.17 9.49
CA LEU A 196 4.56 -0.05 9.38
C LEU A 196 3.86 -1.34 9.82
N ARG A 197 4.36 -2.49 9.36
CA ARG A 197 3.87 -3.81 9.78
C ARG A 197 4.04 -4.03 11.28
N GLU A 198 5.23 -3.72 11.83
CA GLU A 198 5.52 -3.86 13.28
C GLU A 198 4.62 -2.99 14.15
N GLN A 199 4.12 -1.87 13.61
CA GLN A 199 3.11 -1.02 14.25
C GLN A 199 1.67 -1.53 14.09
N GLY A 200 1.47 -2.71 13.50
CA GLY A 200 0.16 -3.32 13.31
C GLY A 200 -0.59 -2.88 12.06
N LEU A 201 0.03 -2.06 11.20
CA LEU A 201 -0.58 -1.68 9.93
C LEU A 201 -0.45 -2.82 8.92
N SER A 202 -1.49 -2.97 8.11
CA SER A 202 -1.42 -3.81 6.91
C SER A 202 -0.83 -3.00 5.76
N VAL A 203 0.00 -3.63 4.94
CA VAL A 203 0.64 -2.94 3.79
C VAL A 203 0.45 -3.75 2.52
N VAL A 204 0.02 -3.10 1.44
CA VAL A 204 0.03 -3.67 0.09
C VAL A 204 1.06 -2.91 -0.73
N VAL A 205 2.10 -3.60 -1.18
CA VAL A 205 3.18 -3.03 -1.97
C VAL A 205 3.06 -3.52 -3.40
N ILE A 206 2.91 -2.60 -4.36
CA ILE A 206 3.11 -2.92 -5.78
C ILE A 206 4.58 -2.74 -6.09
N SER A 207 5.23 -3.76 -6.63
CA SER A 207 6.59 -3.64 -7.12
C SER A 207 6.84 -4.63 -8.26
N HIS A 208 7.69 -4.23 -9.19
CA HIS A 208 8.27 -5.11 -10.21
C HIS A 208 9.66 -5.63 -9.80
N ASN A 209 10.24 -5.09 -8.70
CA ASN A 209 11.52 -5.53 -8.17
C ASN A 209 11.34 -6.67 -7.16
N LEU A 210 11.48 -7.91 -7.62
CA LEU A 210 11.35 -9.08 -6.75
C LEU A 210 12.41 -9.12 -5.64
N ALA A 211 13.59 -8.49 -5.83
CA ALA A 211 14.61 -8.44 -4.78
C ALA A 211 14.13 -7.65 -3.55
N ASP A 212 13.41 -6.54 -3.77
CA ASP A 212 12.79 -5.75 -2.70
C ASP A 212 11.60 -6.50 -2.09
N VAL A 213 10.76 -7.11 -2.93
CA VAL A 213 9.59 -7.88 -2.50
C VAL A 213 9.98 -8.98 -1.52
N PHE A 214 10.98 -9.79 -1.85
CA PHE A 214 11.44 -10.88 -0.99
C PHE A 214 12.07 -10.43 0.33
N GLN A 215 12.42 -9.15 0.47
CA GLN A 215 12.95 -8.60 1.72
C GLN A 215 11.86 -8.19 2.71
N VAL A 216 10.68 -7.79 2.23
CA VAL A 216 9.68 -7.16 3.09
C VAL A 216 8.32 -7.85 3.13
N ALA A 217 7.96 -8.59 2.06
CA ALA A 217 6.64 -9.18 1.96
C ALA A 217 6.51 -10.48 2.75
N ASP A 218 5.42 -10.64 3.47
CA ASP A 218 5.02 -11.90 4.09
C ASP A 218 4.40 -12.83 3.04
N ARG A 219 3.66 -12.24 2.08
CA ARG A 219 2.95 -12.96 1.02
C ARG A 219 3.05 -12.23 -0.31
N ILE A 220 3.16 -12.99 -1.40
CA ILE A 220 3.27 -12.50 -2.77
C ILE A 220 2.04 -12.92 -3.55
N VAL A 221 1.29 -11.94 -4.03
CA VAL A 221 0.10 -12.11 -4.87
C VAL A 221 0.48 -11.78 -6.31
N VAL A 222 0.36 -12.76 -7.18
CA VAL A 222 0.70 -12.63 -8.61
C VAL A 222 -0.56 -12.37 -9.41
N LEU A 223 -0.63 -11.24 -10.10
CA LEU A 223 -1.64 -10.97 -11.11
C LEU A 223 -1.08 -11.22 -12.52
N ARG A 224 -1.89 -11.87 -13.36
CA ARG A 224 -1.59 -12.08 -14.77
C ARG A 224 -2.88 -11.94 -15.59
N LEU A 225 -2.84 -11.11 -16.63
CA LEU A 225 -4.00 -10.88 -17.53
C LEU A 225 -5.31 -10.58 -16.79
N GLY A 226 -5.25 -9.82 -15.72
CA GLY A 226 -6.42 -9.43 -14.92
C GLY A 226 -6.93 -10.51 -13.96
N GLN A 227 -6.23 -11.61 -13.79
CA GLN A 227 -6.61 -12.73 -12.91
C GLN A 227 -5.53 -13.02 -11.87
N LEU A 228 -5.92 -13.70 -10.79
CA LEU A 228 -5.00 -14.20 -9.79
C LEU A 228 -4.25 -15.42 -10.34
N ALA A 229 -2.94 -15.31 -10.53
CA ALA A 229 -2.08 -16.38 -10.99
C ALA A 229 -1.30 -17.07 -9.86
N GLY A 230 -1.24 -16.45 -8.67
CA GLY A 230 -0.59 -17.03 -7.51
C GLY A 230 -0.86 -16.23 -6.24
N ASN A 231 -0.86 -16.94 -5.12
CA ASN A 231 -0.95 -16.38 -3.76
C ASN A 231 -0.02 -17.21 -2.88
N LEU A 232 1.20 -16.70 -2.68
CA LEU A 232 2.36 -17.49 -2.23
C LEU A 232 2.92 -16.89 -0.94
N TRP A 233 3.20 -17.72 0.06
CA TRP A 233 3.98 -17.29 1.21
C TRP A 233 5.44 -17.06 0.80
N THR A 234 6.00 -15.90 1.10
CA THR A 234 7.37 -15.53 0.69
C THR A 234 8.42 -16.51 1.21
N ARG A 235 8.21 -17.08 2.42
CA ARG A 235 9.09 -18.08 3.03
C ARG A 235 9.02 -19.47 2.39
N GLU A 236 8.01 -19.73 1.58
CA GLU A 236 7.70 -21.07 1.01
C GLU A 236 7.87 -21.09 -0.51
N THR A 237 8.24 -19.97 -1.13
CA THR A 237 8.38 -19.83 -2.58
C THR A 237 9.77 -19.31 -2.97
N THR A 238 10.09 -19.41 -4.26
CA THR A 238 11.32 -18.90 -4.84
C THR A 238 11.04 -17.81 -5.86
N ARG A 239 12.09 -17.03 -6.21
CA ARG A 239 11.97 -16.02 -7.27
C ARG A 239 11.59 -16.60 -8.61
N GLU A 240 12.16 -17.78 -8.91
CA GLU A 240 11.92 -18.53 -10.14
C GLU A 240 10.45 -18.94 -10.24
N GLU A 241 9.85 -19.41 -9.14
CA GLU A 241 8.44 -19.76 -9.09
C GLU A 241 7.55 -18.53 -9.31
N VAL A 242 7.84 -17.40 -8.63
CA VAL A 242 7.10 -16.17 -8.84
C VAL A 242 7.20 -15.69 -10.29
N VAL A 243 8.38 -15.72 -10.90
CA VAL A 243 8.58 -15.37 -12.31
C VAL A 243 7.81 -16.30 -13.22
N ALA A 244 7.83 -17.62 -12.96
CA ALA A 244 7.06 -18.58 -13.75
C ALA A 244 5.56 -18.28 -13.75
N ARG A 245 5.01 -17.88 -12.59
CA ARG A 245 3.60 -17.47 -12.48
C ARG A 245 3.30 -16.14 -13.18
N ILE A 246 4.21 -15.18 -13.12
CA ILE A 246 4.07 -13.91 -13.85
C ILE A 246 4.02 -14.16 -15.36
N THR A 247 4.92 -15.01 -15.88
CA THR A 247 5.04 -15.28 -17.32
C THR A 247 4.06 -16.35 -17.81
N GLY A 248 3.48 -17.17 -16.91
CA GLY A 248 2.63 -18.32 -17.26
C GLY A 248 3.40 -19.54 -17.71
N ALA A 249 4.70 -19.64 -17.41
CA ALA A 249 5.53 -20.78 -17.78
C ALA A 249 5.09 -22.09 -17.09
N ASP A 250 4.36 -22.01 -15.97
CA ASP A 250 3.82 -23.20 -15.28
C ASP A 250 2.62 -23.82 -15.98
N GLU A 251 1.82 -23.04 -16.72
CA GLU A 251 0.66 -23.54 -17.45
C GLU A 251 1.07 -24.48 -18.62
N GLY A 252 2.28 -24.32 -19.13
CA GLY A 252 2.84 -25.20 -20.19
C GLY A 252 3.25 -26.59 -19.70
N LYS A 253 3.57 -26.72 -18.41
CA LYS A 253 3.99 -28.03 -17.84
C LYS A 253 2.80 -28.94 -17.52
N VAL A 254 1.65 -28.37 -17.17
CA VAL A 254 0.43 -29.13 -16.89
C VAL A 254 -0.20 -29.68 -18.19
N LYS A 255 -0.16 -28.90 -19.29
CA LYS A 255 -0.69 -29.34 -20.60
C LYS A 255 0.21 -30.33 -21.36
N ALA A 256 1.46 -30.50 -20.94
CA ALA A 256 2.38 -31.49 -21.57
C ALA A 256 2.39 -32.83 -20.83
N ALA A 257 1.62 -32.98 -19.74
CA ALA A 257 1.52 -34.20 -18.93
C ALA A 257 0.14 -34.89 -19.04
N GLU A 258 -0.77 -34.35 -19.87
CA GLU A 258 -2.01 -34.97 -20.36
C GLU A 258 -1.84 -35.45 -21.79
#